data_2927f40dd2366c85e09b397b57c42c11
#
_entry.id   2927f40dd2366c85e09b397b57c42c11
#
_cell.length_a   1.000
_cell.length_b   1.000
_cell.length_c   1.000
_cell.angle_alpha   90.00
_cell.angle_beta   90.00
_cell.angle_gamma   90.00
#
_symmetry.space_group_name_H-M   'P 1'
#
loop_
_entity.id
_entity.type
_entity.pdbx_description
1 polymer ?
#
loop_
_entity_poly.entity_id
_entity_poly.type
_entity_poly.pdbx_seq_one_letter_code
_entity_poly.pdbx_strand_id
1 'polypeptide(L)'
;LFVLAKTINAIVPVELMLQSKSETGYRLFVKQATAASLAPPIELEPAMTAAEAFRHITRSCLRHLIANHALVLAHDARAVHQTRVALRRFRVAISAFARVVADAEVEGIETGLKHFAQALGPARDLDVLIDDVLKPFRTQHPKDKGAASLIRSFNRKRTKAYEDAARAIDSGEFRKFVITCAAWIESGPWTTDMDAGRVLLRQQPVAVHAAQQIARRRKQCRRIGRDLDALTDAERHRVRIAVKKLRYTVDFFASLYGSRSGHKRKSEILRACQKLQDSLGALNDLVIRRALFAKLLDAKTAGATDRAFAAGRLLGSQEHETPTLKKKAAKAWKAILTAKPFWKLSATPPPLPESNAPPLPLSGVAA
;
A
#
# COMPACT_ATOMS: atom_id res chain seq x y z
N LEU A 1 -21.84 -6.29 18.06
CA LEU A 1 -20.61 -5.68 18.54
C LEU A 1 -20.26 -4.38 17.79
N PHE A 2 -20.13 -4.37 16.45
CA PHE A 2 -19.72 -3.19 15.68
C PHE A 2 -20.73 -2.03 15.72
N VAL A 3 -22.04 -2.31 15.77
CA VAL A 3 -23.06 -1.28 15.97
C VAL A 3 -22.84 -0.59 17.30
N LEU A 4 -22.66 -1.35 18.38
CA LEU A 4 -22.36 -0.82 19.71
C LEU A 4 -21.06 0.02 19.71
N ALA A 5 -19.98 -0.48 19.08
CA ALA A 5 -18.72 0.25 18.98
C ALA A 5 -18.89 1.59 18.23
N LYS A 6 -19.68 1.63 17.16
CA LYS A 6 -20.00 2.87 16.42
C LYS A 6 -20.81 3.84 17.29
N THR A 7 -21.80 3.33 18.04
CA THR A 7 -22.61 4.15 18.96
C THR A 7 -21.76 4.74 20.08
N ILE A 8 -20.92 3.94 20.72
CA ILE A 8 -20.02 4.42 21.79
C ILE A 8 -19.04 5.47 21.23
N ASN A 9 -18.46 5.23 20.04
CA ASN A 9 -17.52 6.17 19.41
C ASN A 9 -18.18 7.52 19.02
N ALA A 10 -19.49 7.55 18.88
CA ALA A 10 -20.22 8.81 18.65
C ALA A 10 -20.34 9.67 19.93
N ILE A 11 -20.21 9.07 21.11
CA ILE A 11 -20.35 9.72 22.41
C ILE A 11 -18.98 9.94 23.06
N VAL A 12 -18.13 8.90 23.03
CA VAL A 12 -16.80 8.91 23.67
C VAL A 12 -15.78 8.42 22.64
N PRO A 13 -14.62 9.10 22.51
CA PRO A 13 -13.55 8.62 21.63
C PRO A 13 -13.10 7.22 22.04
N VAL A 14 -13.22 6.25 21.10
CA VAL A 14 -12.72 4.89 21.29
C VAL A 14 -11.74 4.52 20.20
N GLU A 15 -10.72 3.77 20.57
CA GLU A 15 -9.72 3.25 19.65
C GLU A 15 -9.78 1.73 19.58
N LEU A 16 -9.62 1.20 18.37
CA LEU A 16 -9.50 -0.24 18.18
C LEU A 16 -8.07 -0.66 18.57
N MET A 17 -7.92 -1.34 19.70
CA MET A 17 -6.63 -1.87 20.16
C MET A 17 -6.40 -3.29 19.64
N LEU A 18 -5.17 -3.56 19.21
CA LEU A 18 -4.72 -4.88 18.75
C LEU A 18 -4.09 -5.71 19.85
N GLN A 19 -3.64 -5.06 20.91
CA GLN A 19 -2.95 -5.67 22.03
C GLN A 19 -3.86 -5.70 23.25
N SER A 20 -3.77 -6.77 24.00
CA SER A 20 -4.43 -6.86 25.29
C SER A 20 -3.80 -5.90 26.30
N LYS A 21 -4.52 -5.58 27.39
CA LYS A 21 -3.99 -4.77 28.48
C LYS A 21 -2.75 -5.42 29.10
N SER A 22 -2.72 -6.75 29.21
CA SER A 22 -1.59 -7.52 29.73
C SER A 22 -0.36 -7.44 28.81
N GLU A 23 -0.52 -7.57 27.50
CA GLU A 23 0.60 -7.36 26.56
C GLU A 23 1.16 -5.95 26.62
N THR A 24 0.28 -4.96 26.74
CA THR A 24 0.70 -3.55 26.90
C THR A 24 1.46 -3.37 28.22
N GLY A 25 0.95 -3.92 29.33
CA GLY A 25 1.61 -3.87 30.64
C GLY A 25 2.97 -4.57 30.63
N TYR A 26 3.07 -5.75 30.02
CA TYR A 26 4.34 -6.47 29.90
C TYR A 26 5.38 -5.69 29.09
N ARG A 27 4.98 -5.09 27.96
CA ARG A 27 5.89 -4.23 27.15
C ARG A 27 6.42 -3.04 27.94
N LEU A 28 5.57 -2.39 28.73
CA LEU A 28 5.97 -1.29 29.61
C LEU A 28 6.95 -1.78 30.68
N PHE A 29 6.67 -2.94 31.28
CA PHE A 29 7.54 -3.53 32.29
C PHE A 29 8.94 -3.85 31.74
N VAL A 30 9.03 -4.47 30.55
CA VAL A 30 10.33 -4.80 29.94
C VAL A 30 10.98 -3.61 29.22
N LYS A 31 10.38 -2.42 29.31
CA LYS A 31 10.86 -1.18 28.64
C LYS A 31 11.18 -1.41 27.15
N GLN A 32 10.38 -2.24 26.47
CA GLN A 32 10.59 -2.54 25.07
C GLN A 32 10.40 -1.27 24.23
N ALA A 33 11.44 -0.86 23.50
CA ALA A 33 11.37 0.28 22.58
C ALA A 33 10.30 0.03 21.52
N THR A 34 9.42 1.01 21.35
CA THR A 34 8.40 0.95 20.28
C THR A 34 9.06 1.29 18.95
N ALA A 35 9.04 0.37 18.01
CA ALA A 35 9.53 0.58 16.65
C ALA A 35 8.37 0.48 15.65
N ALA A 36 8.51 1.15 14.50
CA ALA A 36 7.51 1.09 13.44
C ALA A 36 7.28 -0.36 12.98
N SER A 37 6.03 -0.79 13.03
CA SER A 37 5.61 -2.12 12.60
C SER A 37 5.69 -2.24 11.09
N LEU A 38 6.40 -3.24 10.59
CA LEU A 38 6.47 -3.57 9.17
C LEU A 38 5.22 -4.34 8.74
N ALA A 39 4.93 -4.30 7.43
CA ALA A 39 3.87 -5.11 6.85
C ALA A 39 4.19 -6.60 7.05
N PRO A 40 3.36 -7.36 7.79
CA PRO A 40 3.61 -8.78 7.95
C PRO A 40 3.41 -9.53 6.63
N PRO A 41 4.10 -10.67 6.42
CA PRO A 41 3.78 -11.57 5.32
C PRO A 41 2.32 -12.02 5.42
N ILE A 42 1.72 -12.31 4.27
CA ILE A 42 0.37 -12.87 4.19
C ILE A 42 0.50 -14.36 3.95
N GLU A 43 0.01 -15.14 4.90
CA GLU A 43 -0.02 -16.60 4.81
C GLU A 43 -1.46 -17.04 4.53
N LEU A 44 -1.73 -17.49 3.31
CA LEU A 44 -3.02 -18.01 2.88
C LEU A 44 -2.93 -19.53 2.76
N GLU A 45 -3.95 -20.20 3.21
CA GLU A 45 -4.08 -21.65 3.08
C GLU A 45 -4.76 -22.00 1.75
N PRO A 46 -4.32 -23.04 1.03
CA PRO A 46 -4.93 -23.44 -0.25
C PRO A 46 -6.42 -23.77 -0.17
N ALA A 47 -6.90 -24.21 0.99
CA ALA A 47 -8.30 -24.54 1.24
C ALA A 47 -9.22 -23.32 1.38
N MET A 48 -8.66 -22.12 1.60
CA MET A 48 -9.45 -20.89 1.74
C MET A 48 -10.25 -20.57 0.49
N THR A 49 -11.43 -20.02 0.71
CA THR A 49 -12.24 -19.36 -0.31
C THR A 49 -11.70 -17.95 -0.62
N ALA A 50 -12.13 -17.35 -1.71
CA ALA A 50 -11.79 -15.97 -2.03
C ALA A 50 -12.28 -14.99 -0.96
N ALA A 51 -13.44 -15.23 -0.33
CA ALA A 51 -13.98 -14.40 0.74
C ALA A 51 -13.11 -14.46 2.01
N GLU A 52 -12.68 -15.65 2.41
CA GLU A 52 -11.80 -15.85 3.58
C GLU A 52 -10.43 -15.22 3.35
N ALA A 53 -9.86 -15.42 2.17
CA ALA A 53 -8.60 -14.80 1.78
C ALA A 53 -8.68 -13.26 1.79
N PHE A 54 -9.79 -12.69 1.31
CA PHE A 54 -10.01 -11.24 1.39
C PHE A 54 -10.01 -10.74 2.83
N ARG A 55 -10.79 -11.40 3.72
CA ARG A 55 -10.80 -11.05 5.15
C ARG A 55 -9.41 -11.15 5.77
N HIS A 56 -8.70 -12.24 5.50
CA HIS A 56 -7.34 -12.44 6.04
C HIS A 56 -6.38 -11.32 5.61
N ILE A 57 -6.35 -10.97 4.32
CA ILE A 57 -5.50 -9.93 3.77
C ILE A 57 -5.87 -8.55 4.35
N THR A 58 -7.16 -8.22 4.38
CA THR A 58 -7.60 -6.88 4.83
C THR A 58 -7.49 -6.71 6.34
N ARG A 59 -7.71 -7.75 7.14
CA ARG A 59 -7.38 -7.77 8.58
C ARG A 59 -5.90 -7.48 8.81
N SER A 60 -5.01 -8.12 8.04
CA SER A 60 -3.58 -7.88 8.12
C SER A 60 -3.23 -6.41 7.77
N CYS A 61 -3.87 -5.84 6.75
CA CYS A 61 -3.67 -4.43 6.39
C CYS A 61 -4.18 -3.48 7.49
N LEU A 62 -5.35 -3.76 8.07
CA LEU A 62 -5.91 -2.94 9.14
C LEU A 62 -5.08 -3.02 10.41
N ARG A 63 -4.61 -4.21 10.80
CA ARG A 63 -3.68 -4.40 11.93
C ARG A 63 -2.39 -3.61 11.72
N HIS A 64 -1.82 -3.66 10.52
CA HIS A 64 -0.61 -2.92 10.19
C HIS A 64 -0.83 -1.40 10.28
N LEU A 65 -2.02 -0.90 9.88
CA LEU A 65 -2.41 0.50 10.01
C LEU A 65 -2.44 0.91 11.50
N ILE A 66 -3.16 0.15 12.33
CA ILE A 66 -3.36 0.46 13.75
C ILE A 66 -2.05 0.35 14.54
N ALA A 67 -1.21 -0.64 14.24
CA ALA A 67 0.06 -0.86 14.93
C ALA A 67 1.05 0.31 14.81
N ASN A 68 0.89 1.17 13.81
CA ASN A 68 1.73 2.35 13.61
C ASN A 68 1.10 3.66 14.13
N HIS A 69 -0.14 3.62 14.62
CA HIS A 69 -0.90 4.81 15.03
C HIS A 69 -0.14 5.70 16.00
N ALA A 70 0.23 5.18 17.15
CA ALA A 70 0.91 5.96 18.19
C ALA A 70 2.25 6.57 17.73
N LEU A 71 2.99 5.87 16.87
CA LEU A 71 4.25 6.37 16.34
C LEU A 71 4.05 7.45 15.25
N VAL A 72 2.94 7.43 14.53
CA VAL A 72 2.60 8.56 13.63
C VAL A 72 2.34 9.82 14.45
N LEU A 73 1.62 9.72 15.57
CA LEU A 73 1.40 10.84 16.49
C LEU A 73 2.72 11.35 17.10
N ALA A 74 3.69 10.46 17.31
CA ALA A 74 5.05 10.80 17.74
C ALA A 74 5.97 11.30 16.61
N HIS A 75 5.43 11.54 15.43
CA HIS A 75 6.16 12.02 14.24
C HIS A 75 7.29 11.08 13.74
N ASP A 76 7.15 9.78 13.96
CA ASP A 76 8.11 8.81 13.44
C ASP A 76 8.00 8.63 11.93
N ALA A 77 9.09 8.89 11.20
CA ALA A 77 9.14 8.85 9.75
C ALA A 77 8.88 7.44 9.17
N ARG A 78 9.33 6.39 9.88
CA ARG A 78 9.12 5.00 9.48
C ARG A 78 7.65 4.62 9.67
N ALA A 79 7.03 5.05 10.77
CA ALA A 79 5.62 4.81 11.05
C ALA A 79 4.72 5.51 10.02
N VAL A 80 4.98 6.78 9.66
CA VAL A 80 4.29 7.48 8.56
C VAL A 80 4.42 6.69 7.26
N HIS A 81 5.63 6.22 6.93
CA HIS A 81 5.83 5.39 5.74
C HIS A 81 5.03 4.08 5.80
N GLN A 82 5.07 3.34 6.92
CA GLN A 82 4.39 2.06 7.08
C GLN A 82 2.86 2.21 7.09
N THR A 83 2.32 3.25 7.69
CA THR A 83 0.89 3.61 7.61
C THR A 83 0.46 3.83 6.17
N ARG A 84 1.23 4.56 5.37
CA ARG A 84 0.96 4.73 3.93
C ARG A 84 1.06 3.40 3.15
N VAL A 85 1.97 2.51 3.55
CA VAL A 85 2.04 1.14 2.98
C VAL A 85 0.78 0.36 3.32
N ALA A 86 0.30 0.40 4.57
CA ALA A 86 -0.91 -0.28 5.02
C ALA A 86 -2.15 0.18 4.24
N LEU A 87 -2.39 1.51 4.15
CA LEU A 87 -3.49 2.11 3.39
C LEU A 87 -3.45 1.72 1.90
N ARG A 88 -2.26 1.70 1.31
CA ARG A 88 -2.06 1.29 -0.08
C ARG A 88 -2.32 -0.19 -0.28
N ARG A 89 -1.81 -1.06 0.60
CA ARG A 89 -2.07 -2.51 0.55
C ARG A 89 -3.56 -2.77 0.65
N PHE A 90 -4.26 -2.12 1.56
CA PHE A 90 -5.71 -2.28 1.71
C PHE A 90 -6.46 -1.91 0.41
N ARG A 91 -6.16 -0.75 -0.19
CA ARG A 91 -6.75 -0.34 -1.48
C ARG A 91 -6.46 -1.34 -2.61
N VAL A 92 -5.26 -1.93 -2.64
CA VAL A 92 -4.93 -2.95 -3.64
C VAL A 92 -5.69 -4.24 -3.36
N ALA A 93 -5.91 -4.62 -2.11
CA ALA A 93 -6.72 -5.77 -1.75
C ALA A 93 -8.17 -5.57 -2.23
N ILE A 94 -8.83 -4.46 -1.91
CA ILE A 94 -10.17 -4.14 -2.44
C ILE A 94 -10.18 -4.25 -3.97
N SER A 95 -9.23 -3.63 -4.64
CA SER A 95 -9.15 -3.66 -6.11
C SER A 95 -8.87 -5.06 -6.69
N ALA A 96 -8.20 -5.96 -5.95
CA ALA A 96 -7.98 -7.34 -6.38
C ALA A 96 -9.24 -8.20 -6.20
N PHE A 97 -10.06 -7.89 -5.23
CA PHE A 97 -11.29 -8.61 -4.89
C PHE A 97 -12.57 -7.84 -5.26
N ALA A 98 -12.48 -6.81 -6.10
CA ALA A 98 -13.60 -5.89 -6.38
C ALA A 98 -14.92 -6.58 -6.77
N ARG A 99 -14.86 -7.72 -7.48
CA ARG A 99 -16.05 -8.50 -7.83
C ARG A 99 -16.58 -9.38 -6.68
N VAL A 100 -15.74 -9.69 -5.70
CA VAL A 100 -16.07 -10.51 -4.53
C VAL A 100 -16.77 -9.66 -3.47
N VAL A 101 -16.33 -8.39 -3.31
CA VAL A 101 -16.75 -7.49 -2.23
C VAL A 101 -17.55 -6.28 -2.72
N ALA A 102 -18.16 -6.39 -3.91
CA ALA A 102 -18.98 -5.33 -4.46
C ALA A 102 -20.24 -5.12 -3.59
N ASP A 103 -20.33 -3.96 -2.95
CA ASP A 103 -21.48 -3.52 -2.17
C ASP A 103 -21.58 -1.99 -2.15
N ALA A 104 -22.59 -1.45 -1.47
CA ALA A 104 -22.83 -0.01 -1.37
C ALA A 104 -21.82 0.73 -0.46
N GLU A 105 -21.08 0.02 0.41
CA GLU A 105 -20.17 0.63 1.37
C GLU A 105 -18.72 0.73 0.84
N VAL A 106 -18.36 -0.05 -0.18
CA VAL A 106 -16.98 -0.15 -0.69
C VAL A 106 -16.41 1.20 -1.15
N GLU A 107 -17.23 2.05 -1.78
CA GLU A 107 -16.80 3.36 -2.25
C GLU A 107 -16.43 4.29 -1.08
N GLY A 108 -17.21 4.25 0.00
CA GLY A 108 -16.90 5.00 1.23
C GLY A 108 -15.59 4.54 1.87
N ILE A 109 -15.36 3.23 1.91
CA ILE A 109 -14.09 2.66 2.40
C ILE A 109 -12.91 3.10 1.52
N GLU A 110 -13.02 3.00 0.19
CA GLU A 110 -11.95 3.43 -0.73
C GLU A 110 -11.66 4.93 -0.62
N THR A 111 -12.69 5.75 -0.44
CA THR A 111 -12.58 7.20 -0.24
C THR A 111 -11.84 7.52 1.06
N GLY A 112 -12.19 6.88 2.17
CA GLY A 112 -11.48 7.05 3.44
C GLY A 112 -10.02 6.63 3.35
N LEU A 113 -9.73 5.47 2.75
CA LEU A 113 -8.35 5.01 2.51
C LEU A 113 -7.54 6.02 1.66
N LYS A 114 -8.17 6.65 0.67
CA LYS A 114 -7.53 7.68 -0.15
C LYS A 114 -7.29 8.96 0.65
N HIS A 115 -8.29 9.40 1.41
CA HIS A 115 -8.22 10.61 2.24
C HIS A 115 -7.04 10.56 3.21
N PHE A 116 -6.95 9.51 4.04
CA PHE A 116 -5.87 9.37 5.00
C PHE A 116 -4.49 9.14 4.35
N ALA A 117 -4.44 8.44 3.21
CA ALA A 117 -3.20 8.34 2.44
C ALA A 117 -2.71 9.69 1.89
N GLN A 118 -3.63 10.60 1.54
CA GLN A 118 -3.33 11.96 1.09
C GLN A 118 -2.86 12.84 2.25
N ALA A 119 -3.48 12.74 3.42
CA ALA A 119 -3.08 13.49 4.62
C ALA A 119 -1.63 13.19 5.05
N LEU A 120 -1.22 11.92 4.93
CA LEU A 120 0.16 11.48 5.23
C LEU A 120 1.16 11.74 4.09
N GLY A 121 0.67 12.16 2.91
CA GLY A 121 1.47 12.36 1.71
C GLY A 121 2.61 13.34 1.89
N PRO A 122 2.30 14.59 2.24
CA PRO A 122 3.29 15.67 2.33
C PRO A 122 4.43 15.37 3.29
N ALA A 123 4.15 14.78 4.46
CA ALA A 123 5.18 14.40 5.43
C ALA A 123 6.18 13.42 4.81
N ARG A 124 5.69 12.33 4.19
CA ARG A 124 6.56 11.33 3.56
C ARG A 124 7.33 11.88 2.35
N ASP A 125 6.70 12.70 1.53
CA ASP A 125 7.34 13.27 0.34
C ASP A 125 8.48 14.22 0.74
N LEU A 126 8.34 14.95 1.85
CA LEU A 126 9.37 15.81 2.43
C LEU A 126 10.49 14.99 3.10
N ASP A 127 10.19 13.86 3.74
CA ASP A 127 11.24 12.95 4.24
C ASP A 127 12.14 12.49 3.09
N VAL A 128 11.55 11.99 2.01
CA VAL A 128 12.31 11.52 0.84
C VAL A 128 13.14 12.67 0.23
N LEU A 129 12.57 13.86 0.11
CA LEU A 129 13.30 15.01 -0.43
C LEU A 129 14.47 15.40 0.47
N ILE A 130 14.25 15.48 1.78
CA ILE A 130 15.29 15.97 2.70
C ILE A 130 16.36 14.90 2.91
N ASP A 131 15.95 13.67 3.25
CA ASP A 131 16.86 12.65 3.71
C ASP A 131 17.58 11.94 2.55
N ASP A 132 16.89 11.67 1.44
CA ASP A 132 17.44 10.91 0.32
C ASP A 132 18.07 11.84 -0.77
N VAL A 133 17.80 13.15 -0.73
CA VAL A 133 18.22 14.07 -1.79
C VAL A 133 19.02 15.26 -1.25
N LEU A 134 18.42 16.10 -0.39
CA LEU A 134 19.06 17.35 0.03
C LEU A 134 20.23 17.12 0.97
N LYS A 135 20.12 16.18 1.92
CA LYS A 135 21.23 15.87 2.83
C LYS A 135 22.45 15.30 2.10
N PRO A 136 22.31 14.27 1.20
CA PRO A 136 23.45 13.81 0.38
C PRO A 136 24.06 14.92 -0.46
N PHE A 137 23.24 15.76 -1.12
CA PHE A 137 23.75 16.91 -1.88
C PHE A 137 24.54 17.88 -1.00
N ARG A 138 24.04 18.19 0.20
CA ARG A 138 24.73 19.04 1.17
C ARG A 138 26.06 18.43 1.63
N THR A 139 26.12 17.12 1.81
CA THR A 139 27.36 16.41 2.19
C THR A 139 28.42 16.53 1.09
N GLN A 140 28.01 16.43 -0.18
CA GLN A 140 28.90 16.60 -1.32
C GLN A 140 29.35 18.07 -1.52
N HIS A 141 28.54 19.03 -1.05
CA HIS A 141 28.78 20.47 -1.19
C HIS A 141 28.74 21.21 0.16
N PRO A 142 29.68 20.94 1.08
CA PRO A 142 29.63 21.40 2.47
C PRO A 142 29.69 22.94 2.63
N LYS A 143 30.22 23.66 1.68
CA LYS A 143 30.30 25.14 1.71
C LYS A 143 29.10 25.82 1.04
N ASP A 144 28.16 25.08 0.44
CA ASP A 144 26.99 25.62 -0.26
C ASP A 144 25.94 26.15 0.73
N LYS A 145 25.90 27.49 0.89
CA LYS A 145 24.95 28.19 1.76
C LYS A 145 23.51 28.02 1.28
N GLY A 146 23.28 27.94 -0.04
CA GLY A 146 21.98 27.73 -0.65
C GLY A 146 21.41 26.34 -0.30
N ALA A 147 22.21 25.27 -0.36
CA ALA A 147 21.82 23.93 0.05
C ALA A 147 21.43 23.89 1.53
N ALA A 148 22.20 24.55 2.42
CA ALA A 148 21.85 24.65 3.84
C ALA A 148 20.51 25.40 4.05
N SER A 149 20.28 26.47 3.29
CA SER A 149 19.07 27.28 3.33
C SER A 149 17.85 26.48 2.81
N LEU A 150 18.01 25.67 1.75
CA LEU A 150 16.98 24.76 1.26
C LEU A 150 16.56 23.77 2.34
N ILE A 151 17.51 23.10 2.98
CA ILE A 151 17.23 22.13 4.04
C ILE A 151 16.45 22.79 5.17
N ARG A 152 16.84 23.97 5.63
CA ARG A 152 16.09 24.70 6.68
C ARG A 152 14.67 25.04 6.25
N SER A 153 14.49 25.48 5.01
CA SER A 153 13.17 25.82 4.46
C SER A 153 12.25 24.59 4.40
N PHE A 154 12.77 23.45 3.91
CA PHE A 154 11.99 22.23 3.81
C PHE A 154 11.77 21.54 5.16
N ASN A 155 12.69 21.66 6.13
CA ASN A 155 12.46 21.17 7.49
C ASN A 155 11.25 21.87 8.16
N ARG A 156 11.12 23.20 8.00
CA ARG A 156 9.91 23.91 8.51
C ARG A 156 8.60 23.37 7.88
N LYS A 157 8.62 23.14 6.57
CA LYS A 157 7.46 22.54 5.87
C LYS A 157 7.21 21.11 6.36
N ARG A 158 8.26 20.34 6.64
CA ARG A 158 8.18 18.97 7.16
C ARG A 158 7.53 18.95 8.53
N THR A 159 7.96 19.80 9.47
CA THR A 159 7.34 19.92 10.80
C THR A 159 5.84 20.13 10.68
N LYS A 160 5.42 21.14 9.89
CA LYS A 160 3.99 21.37 9.66
C LYS A 160 3.26 20.18 9.03
N ALA A 161 3.87 19.51 8.06
CA ALA A 161 3.28 18.34 7.42
C ALA A 161 3.11 17.16 8.39
N TYR A 162 4.00 17.01 9.36
CA TYR A 162 3.86 16.00 10.44
C TYR A 162 2.75 16.36 11.41
N GLU A 163 2.63 17.62 11.80
CA GLU A 163 1.51 18.11 12.62
C GLU A 163 0.16 17.88 11.94
N ASP A 164 0.07 18.18 10.64
CA ASP A 164 -1.14 17.95 9.84
C ASP A 164 -1.46 16.44 9.72
N ALA A 165 -0.44 15.61 9.51
CA ALA A 165 -0.57 14.16 9.47
C ALA A 165 -1.03 13.58 10.82
N ALA A 166 -0.42 14.01 11.92
CA ALA A 166 -0.79 13.60 13.27
C ALA A 166 -2.24 13.97 13.58
N ARG A 167 -2.64 15.23 13.32
CA ARG A 167 -4.04 15.67 13.50
C ARG A 167 -5.04 14.82 12.70
N ALA A 168 -4.72 14.50 11.45
CA ALA A 168 -5.60 13.65 10.64
C ALA A 168 -5.77 12.25 11.23
N ILE A 169 -4.70 11.66 11.74
CA ILE A 169 -4.71 10.31 12.33
C ILE A 169 -5.27 10.30 13.77
N ASP A 170 -5.19 11.40 14.49
CA ASP A 170 -5.79 11.55 15.83
C ASP A 170 -7.27 11.99 15.79
N SER A 171 -7.84 12.18 14.61
CA SER A 171 -9.18 12.69 14.45
C SER A 171 -10.28 11.68 14.80
N GLY A 172 -11.45 12.17 15.22
CA GLY A 172 -12.66 11.34 15.36
C GLY A 172 -13.06 10.66 14.05
N GLU A 173 -12.81 11.31 12.90
CA GLU A 173 -13.03 10.73 11.59
C GLU A 173 -12.16 9.48 11.36
N PHE A 174 -10.89 9.53 11.75
CA PHE A 174 -10.00 8.37 11.61
C PHE A 174 -10.45 7.21 12.49
N ARG A 175 -10.80 7.48 13.77
CA ARG A 175 -11.32 6.44 14.69
C ARG A 175 -12.60 5.81 14.13
N LYS A 176 -13.56 6.62 13.69
CA LYS A 176 -14.78 6.15 13.03
C LYS A 176 -14.47 5.31 11.78
N PHE A 177 -13.52 5.77 10.96
CA PHE A 177 -13.10 5.08 9.75
C PHE A 177 -12.51 3.69 10.05
N VAL A 178 -11.62 3.57 11.04
CA VAL A 178 -11.01 2.30 11.46
C VAL A 178 -12.07 1.30 11.93
N ILE A 179 -13.03 1.75 12.76
CA ILE A 179 -14.14 0.92 13.23
C ILE A 179 -15.03 0.51 12.04
N THR A 180 -15.29 1.42 11.12
CA THR A 180 -16.08 1.13 9.91
C THR A 180 -15.38 0.11 9.00
N CYS A 181 -14.06 0.23 8.81
CA CYS A 181 -13.28 -0.77 8.08
C CYS A 181 -13.35 -2.15 8.75
N ALA A 182 -13.20 -2.21 10.07
CA ALA A 182 -13.29 -3.47 10.81
C ALA A 182 -14.69 -4.11 10.66
N ALA A 183 -15.75 -3.34 10.84
CA ALA A 183 -17.13 -3.78 10.65
C ALA A 183 -17.37 -4.28 9.23
N TRP A 184 -16.94 -3.54 8.23
CA TRP A 184 -17.12 -3.90 6.83
C TRP A 184 -16.37 -5.17 6.42
N ILE A 185 -15.14 -5.37 6.94
CA ILE A 185 -14.38 -6.61 6.71
C ILE A 185 -15.13 -7.83 7.26
N GLU A 186 -15.71 -7.71 8.45
CA GLU A 186 -16.30 -8.85 9.17
C GLU A 186 -17.74 -9.12 8.75
N SER A 187 -18.54 -8.08 8.61
CA SER A 187 -20.01 -8.15 8.47
C SER A 187 -20.57 -7.12 7.48
N GLY A 188 -19.77 -6.62 6.56
CA GLY A 188 -20.25 -5.72 5.51
C GLY A 188 -21.30 -6.40 4.61
N PRO A 189 -22.12 -5.62 3.87
CA PRO A 189 -23.20 -6.14 3.02
C PRO A 189 -22.74 -7.20 2.03
N TRP A 190 -21.49 -7.09 1.56
CA TRP A 190 -20.89 -8.08 0.65
C TRP A 190 -20.86 -9.51 1.22
N THR A 191 -20.93 -9.69 2.56
CA THR A 191 -20.87 -11.01 3.21
C THR A 191 -22.17 -11.78 3.13
N THR A 192 -23.30 -11.08 3.08
CA THR A 192 -24.66 -11.63 3.11
C THR A 192 -25.40 -11.52 1.77
N ASP A 193 -24.77 -10.92 0.77
CA ASP A 193 -25.34 -10.80 -0.55
C ASP A 193 -25.60 -12.16 -1.19
N MET A 194 -26.84 -12.41 -1.59
CA MET A 194 -27.34 -13.69 -2.12
C MET A 194 -27.36 -13.76 -3.65
N ASP A 195 -26.82 -12.76 -4.37
CA ASP A 195 -26.63 -12.87 -5.81
C ASP A 195 -25.79 -14.11 -6.15
N ALA A 196 -26.36 -15.01 -6.95
CA ALA A 196 -25.75 -16.32 -7.23
C ALA A 196 -24.34 -16.20 -7.84
N GLY A 197 -24.13 -15.20 -8.71
CA GLY A 197 -22.81 -14.96 -9.32
C GLY A 197 -21.79 -14.49 -8.29
N ARG A 198 -22.19 -13.65 -7.34
CA ARG A 198 -21.32 -13.16 -6.25
C ARG A 198 -21.08 -14.24 -5.20
N VAL A 199 -22.08 -15.08 -4.90
CA VAL A 199 -21.88 -16.26 -4.04
C VAL A 199 -20.80 -17.18 -4.62
N LEU A 200 -20.90 -17.53 -5.91
CA LEU A 200 -19.87 -18.34 -6.58
C LEU A 200 -18.48 -17.71 -6.54
N LEU A 201 -18.39 -16.38 -6.75
CA LEU A 201 -17.11 -15.66 -6.66
C LEU A 201 -16.53 -15.67 -5.25
N ARG A 202 -17.35 -15.56 -4.21
CA ARG A 202 -16.92 -15.62 -2.80
C ARG A 202 -16.42 -17.01 -2.43
N GLN A 203 -17.10 -18.04 -2.90
CA GLN A 203 -16.81 -19.44 -2.58
C GLN A 203 -15.71 -20.06 -3.45
N GLN A 204 -15.32 -19.41 -4.55
CA GLN A 204 -14.27 -19.98 -5.40
C GLN A 204 -12.96 -20.19 -4.61
N PRO A 205 -12.20 -21.26 -4.89
CA PRO A 205 -10.90 -21.50 -4.26
C PRO A 205 -9.95 -20.29 -4.45
N VAL A 206 -9.26 -19.89 -3.40
CA VAL A 206 -8.36 -18.74 -3.42
C VAL A 206 -7.27 -18.88 -4.50
N ALA A 207 -6.79 -20.09 -4.78
CA ALA A 207 -5.80 -20.34 -5.81
C ALA A 207 -6.30 -19.97 -7.22
N VAL A 208 -7.58 -20.24 -7.51
CA VAL A 208 -8.23 -19.84 -8.77
C VAL A 208 -8.31 -18.33 -8.87
N HIS A 209 -8.80 -17.68 -7.80
CA HIS A 209 -8.87 -16.22 -7.73
C HIS A 209 -7.49 -15.56 -7.90
N ALA A 210 -6.49 -16.05 -7.19
CA ALA A 210 -5.11 -15.57 -7.25
C ALA A 210 -4.54 -15.62 -8.67
N ALA A 211 -4.67 -16.78 -9.35
CA ALA A 211 -4.20 -16.96 -10.72
C ALA A 211 -4.85 -15.96 -11.68
N GLN A 212 -6.18 -15.80 -11.60
CA GLN A 212 -6.94 -14.85 -12.41
C GLN A 212 -6.48 -13.40 -12.16
N GLN A 213 -6.34 -13.00 -10.89
CA GLN A 213 -5.96 -11.62 -10.55
C GLN A 213 -4.52 -11.29 -10.96
N ILE A 214 -3.55 -12.17 -10.73
CA ILE A 214 -2.17 -11.96 -11.16
C ILE A 214 -2.10 -11.86 -12.69
N ALA A 215 -2.75 -12.77 -13.42
CA ALA A 215 -2.80 -12.73 -14.88
C ALA A 215 -3.44 -11.43 -15.40
N ARG A 216 -4.58 -11.02 -14.82
CA ARG A 216 -5.28 -9.76 -15.17
C ARG A 216 -4.38 -8.55 -14.95
N ARG A 217 -3.70 -8.44 -13.79
CA ARG A 217 -2.79 -7.33 -13.49
C ARG A 217 -1.60 -7.29 -14.44
N ARG A 218 -1.01 -8.45 -14.74
CA ARG A 218 0.08 -8.52 -15.72
C ARG A 218 -0.38 -8.09 -17.12
N LYS A 219 -1.55 -8.56 -17.57
CA LYS A 219 -2.15 -8.15 -18.87
C LYS A 219 -2.35 -6.63 -18.90
N GLN A 220 -2.87 -6.04 -17.82
CA GLN A 220 -3.05 -4.59 -17.70
C GLN A 220 -1.71 -3.85 -17.81
N CYS A 221 -0.68 -4.28 -17.07
CA CYS A 221 0.66 -3.70 -17.18
C CYS A 221 1.15 -3.74 -18.64
N ARG A 222 1.08 -4.91 -19.30
CA ARG A 222 1.51 -5.07 -20.70
C ARG A 222 0.80 -4.13 -21.65
N ARG A 223 -0.50 -3.91 -21.45
CA ARG A 223 -1.30 -3.03 -22.32
C ARG A 223 -0.87 -1.57 -22.20
N ILE A 224 -0.69 -1.06 -20.97
CA ILE A 224 -0.40 0.36 -20.73
C ILE A 224 1.09 0.71 -20.88
N GLY A 225 2.00 -0.27 -20.80
CA GLY A 225 3.43 -0.08 -20.95
C GLY A 225 4.00 -0.62 -22.27
N ARG A 226 3.18 -0.75 -23.34
CA ARG A 226 3.59 -1.38 -24.60
C ARG A 226 4.87 -0.80 -25.17
N ASP A 227 4.99 0.52 -25.16
CA ASP A 227 6.15 1.28 -25.63
C ASP A 227 6.64 2.19 -24.51
N LEU A 228 7.34 1.59 -23.53
CA LEU A 228 7.75 2.30 -22.31
C LEU A 228 8.62 3.53 -22.59
N ASP A 229 9.44 3.48 -23.61
CA ASP A 229 10.41 4.54 -23.93
C ASP A 229 9.72 5.76 -24.56
N ALA A 230 8.65 5.57 -25.34
CA ALA A 230 7.86 6.64 -25.96
C ALA A 230 6.84 7.28 -25.01
N LEU A 231 6.59 6.68 -23.83
CA LEU A 231 5.58 7.19 -22.89
C LEU A 231 5.93 8.57 -22.34
N THR A 232 4.91 9.41 -22.21
CA THR A 232 4.97 10.67 -21.44
C THR A 232 5.16 10.41 -19.94
N ASP A 233 5.52 11.43 -19.17
CA ASP A 233 5.68 11.32 -17.71
C ASP A 233 4.39 10.85 -17.02
N ALA A 234 3.23 11.35 -17.45
CA ALA A 234 1.93 10.94 -16.94
C ALA A 234 1.62 9.47 -17.24
N GLU A 235 2.01 8.99 -18.42
CA GLU A 235 1.84 7.59 -18.81
C GLU A 235 2.78 6.67 -18.08
N ARG A 236 4.05 7.05 -17.91
CA ARG A 236 5.01 6.34 -17.05
C ARG A 236 4.51 6.24 -15.61
N HIS A 237 3.89 7.30 -15.09
CA HIS A 237 3.26 7.28 -13.78
C HIS A 237 2.11 6.24 -13.71
N ARG A 238 1.26 6.16 -14.75
CA ARG A 238 0.21 5.12 -14.84
C ARG A 238 0.79 3.70 -14.85
N VAL A 239 1.87 3.46 -15.61
CA VAL A 239 2.60 2.18 -15.59
C VAL A 239 3.13 1.88 -14.19
N ARG A 240 3.75 2.85 -13.53
CA ARG A 240 4.25 2.71 -12.15
C ARG A 240 3.15 2.29 -11.16
N ILE A 241 1.96 2.89 -11.27
CA ILE A 241 0.80 2.51 -10.44
C ILE A 241 0.36 1.07 -10.73
N ALA A 242 0.27 0.67 -12.00
CA ALA A 242 -0.15 -0.67 -12.37
C ALA A 242 0.86 -1.73 -11.90
N VAL A 243 2.15 -1.48 -12.03
CA VAL A 243 3.21 -2.38 -11.55
C VAL A 243 3.21 -2.47 -10.02
N LYS A 244 2.92 -1.38 -9.30
CA LYS A 244 2.68 -1.44 -7.85
C LYS A 244 1.52 -2.37 -7.50
N LYS A 245 0.39 -2.24 -8.21
CA LYS A 245 -0.77 -3.13 -8.02
C LYS A 245 -0.41 -4.59 -8.30
N LEU A 246 0.32 -4.86 -9.39
CA LEU A 246 0.80 -6.22 -9.70
C LEU A 246 1.68 -6.76 -8.57
N ARG A 247 2.67 -6.01 -8.10
CA ARG A 247 3.59 -6.43 -7.03
C ARG A 247 2.84 -6.80 -5.75
N TYR A 248 1.94 -5.93 -5.27
CA TYR A 248 1.16 -6.23 -4.07
C TYR A 248 0.21 -7.41 -4.28
N THR A 249 -0.37 -7.58 -5.48
CA THR A 249 -1.21 -8.74 -5.77
C THR A 249 -0.39 -10.04 -5.72
N VAL A 250 0.82 -10.04 -6.27
CA VAL A 250 1.74 -11.19 -6.17
C VAL A 250 2.14 -11.46 -4.72
N ASP A 251 2.40 -10.41 -3.94
CA ASP A 251 2.72 -10.48 -2.52
C ASP A 251 1.60 -11.14 -1.69
N PHE A 252 0.34 -10.73 -1.91
CA PHE A 252 -0.81 -11.27 -1.18
C PHE A 252 -0.99 -12.77 -1.35
N PHE A 253 -0.70 -13.27 -2.55
CA PHE A 253 -0.89 -14.68 -2.89
C PHE A 253 0.42 -15.49 -2.88
N ALA A 254 1.48 -14.92 -2.30
CA ALA A 254 2.82 -15.49 -2.37
C ALA A 254 2.93 -16.88 -1.74
N SER A 255 2.22 -17.12 -0.62
CA SER A 255 2.24 -18.38 0.13
C SER A 255 1.62 -19.55 -0.64
N LEU A 256 0.66 -19.29 -1.54
CA LEU A 256 -0.01 -20.31 -2.34
C LEU A 256 0.91 -21.00 -3.36
N TYR A 257 2.11 -20.47 -3.62
CA TYR A 257 3.02 -20.93 -4.66
C TYR A 257 4.37 -21.38 -4.06
N GLY A 258 4.31 -22.40 -3.20
CA GLY A 258 5.43 -22.90 -2.40
C GLY A 258 6.41 -23.83 -3.14
N SER A 259 6.10 -24.29 -4.36
CA SER A 259 7.03 -25.15 -5.10
C SER A 259 8.36 -24.45 -5.39
N ARG A 260 9.49 -25.18 -5.40
CA ARG A 260 10.82 -24.59 -5.65
C ARG A 260 10.87 -23.77 -6.94
N SER A 261 10.28 -24.25 -8.02
CA SER A 261 10.20 -23.53 -9.30
C SER A 261 9.24 -22.32 -9.24
N GLY A 262 8.12 -22.43 -8.54
CA GLY A 262 7.17 -21.35 -8.29
C GLY A 262 7.81 -20.23 -7.49
N HIS A 263 8.51 -20.56 -6.43
CA HIS A 263 9.21 -19.60 -5.58
C HIS A 263 10.29 -18.81 -6.35
N LYS A 264 11.10 -19.47 -7.19
CA LYS A 264 12.10 -18.81 -8.04
C LYS A 264 11.44 -17.81 -9.00
N ARG A 265 10.43 -18.24 -9.76
CA ARG A 265 9.72 -17.38 -10.75
C ARG A 265 9.00 -16.22 -10.09
N LYS A 266 8.35 -16.45 -8.94
CA LYS A 266 7.74 -15.40 -8.12
C LYS A 266 8.76 -14.34 -7.71
N SER A 267 9.91 -14.77 -7.19
CA SER A 267 10.99 -13.86 -6.77
C SER A 267 11.58 -13.06 -7.94
N GLU A 268 11.65 -13.65 -9.13
CA GLU A 268 12.08 -12.95 -10.36
C GLU A 268 11.12 -11.82 -10.73
N ILE A 269 9.82 -12.08 -10.74
CA ILE A 269 8.79 -11.05 -11.03
C ILE A 269 8.80 -9.95 -9.97
N LEU A 270 8.83 -10.30 -8.67
CA LEU A 270 8.86 -9.32 -7.60
C LEU A 270 10.08 -8.40 -7.70
N ARG A 271 11.27 -8.98 -7.96
CA ARG A 271 12.51 -8.20 -8.17
C ARG A 271 12.43 -7.30 -9.41
N ALA A 272 11.86 -7.79 -10.51
CA ALA A 272 11.67 -6.99 -11.72
C ALA A 272 10.68 -5.83 -11.47
N CYS A 273 9.57 -6.10 -10.80
CA CYS A 273 8.61 -5.06 -10.40
C CYS A 273 9.26 -4.01 -9.49
N GLN A 274 10.08 -4.42 -8.52
CA GLN A 274 10.78 -3.50 -7.61
C GLN A 274 11.74 -2.60 -8.41
N LYS A 275 12.63 -3.18 -9.23
CA LYS A 275 13.58 -2.41 -10.06
C LYS A 275 12.90 -1.41 -10.99
N LEU A 276 11.77 -1.81 -11.58
CA LEU A 276 10.99 -0.90 -12.43
C LEU A 276 10.37 0.23 -11.59
N GLN A 277 9.81 -0.09 -10.42
CA GLN A 277 9.24 0.93 -9.52
C GLN A 277 10.29 1.93 -9.04
N ASP A 278 11.50 1.48 -8.75
CA ASP A 278 12.60 2.35 -8.30
C ASP A 278 13.01 3.29 -9.44
N SER A 279 13.21 2.76 -10.66
CA SER A 279 13.60 3.57 -11.81
C SER A 279 12.51 4.58 -12.22
N LEU A 280 11.25 4.13 -12.35
CA LEU A 280 10.12 5.02 -12.66
C LEU A 280 9.78 5.96 -11.49
N GLY A 281 10.11 5.55 -10.26
CA GLY A 281 10.02 6.40 -9.07
C GLY A 281 10.96 7.58 -9.16
N ALA A 282 12.24 7.33 -9.38
CA ALA A 282 13.24 8.37 -9.52
C ALA A 282 12.92 9.37 -10.65
N LEU A 283 12.44 8.88 -11.80
CA LEU A 283 11.99 9.74 -12.90
C LEU A 283 10.77 10.61 -12.51
N ASN A 284 9.77 10.05 -11.87
CA ASN A 284 8.60 10.79 -11.39
C ASN A 284 8.96 11.82 -10.32
N ASP A 285 9.86 11.45 -9.41
CA ASP A 285 10.30 12.32 -8.33
C ASP A 285 11.11 13.52 -8.87
N LEU A 286 11.82 13.36 -9.98
CA LEU A 286 12.48 14.45 -10.69
C LEU A 286 11.45 15.47 -11.22
N VAL A 287 10.35 15.00 -11.83
CA VAL A 287 9.26 15.87 -12.32
C VAL A 287 8.63 16.66 -11.16
N ILE A 288 8.33 15.97 -10.06
CA ILE A 288 7.77 16.61 -8.86
C ILE A 288 8.73 17.66 -8.27
N ARG A 289 10.02 17.35 -8.20
CA ARG A 289 11.04 18.26 -7.69
C ARG A 289 11.20 19.49 -8.55
N ARG A 290 11.17 19.36 -9.89
CA ARG A 290 11.16 20.52 -10.80
C ARG A 290 10.02 21.47 -10.47
N ALA A 291 8.79 20.95 -10.36
CA ALA A 291 7.63 21.76 -10.03
C ALA A 291 7.70 22.38 -8.62
N LEU A 292 8.28 21.65 -7.65
CA LEU A 292 8.44 22.15 -6.28
C LEU A 292 9.50 23.27 -6.20
N PHE A 293 10.61 23.12 -6.91
CA PHE A 293 11.69 24.11 -6.91
C PHE A 293 11.33 25.34 -7.74
N ALA A 294 10.57 25.20 -8.82
CA ALA A 294 10.07 26.36 -9.57
C ALA A 294 9.28 27.33 -8.65
N LYS A 295 8.46 26.80 -7.74
CA LYS A 295 7.75 27.62 -6.74
C LYS A 295 8.65 28.34 -5.74
N LEU A 296 9.93 27.98 -5.62
CA LEU A 296 10.90 28.69 -4.77
C LEU A 296 11.49 29.92 -5.46
N LEU A 297 11.49 29.96 -6.80
CA LEU A 297 11.97 31.09 -7.59
C LEU A 297 11.06 32.31 -7.47
N ASP A 298 9.74 32.06 -7.27
CA ASP A 298 8.75 33.12 -7.14
C ASP A 298 8.74 33.77 -5.76
N ALA A 299 9.45 33.21 -4.79
CA ALA A 299 9.46 33.71 -3.41
C ALA A 299 10.47 34.83 -3.23
N LYS A 300 10.00 36.09 -3.11
CA LYS A 300 10.80 37.27 -2.75
C LYS A 300 11.24 37.23 -1.27
N THR A 301 12.11 36.28 -0.90
CA THR A 301 12.59 36.13 0.47
C THR A 301 14.12 36.14 0.53
N ALA A 302 14.68 36.56 1.66
CA ALA A 302 16.14 36.60 1.84
C ALA A 302 16.77 35.23 1.52
N GLY A 303 17.85 35.25 0.73
CA GLY A 303 18.56 34.06 0.26
C GLY A 303 17.80 33.26 -0.81
N ALA A 304 16.79 33.81 -1.47
CA ALA A 304 16.07 33.15 -2.56
C ALA A 304 17.00 32.78 -3.71
N THR A 305 17.90 33.67 -4.12
CA THR A 305 18.88 33.44 -5.19
C THR A 305 19.81 32.26 -4.89
N ASP A 306 20.36 32.18 -3.68
CA ASP A 306 21.25 31.08 -3.28
C ASP A 306 20.48 29.74 -3.28
N ARG A 307 19.21 29.73 -2.79
CA ARG A 307 18.35 28.54 -2.83
C ARG A 307 18.03 28.11 -4.26
N ALA A 308 17.74 29.09 -5.13
CA ALA A 308 17.45 28.84 -6.53
C ALA A 308 18.65 28.23 -7.25
N PHE A 309 19.83 28.80 -7.01
CA PHE A 309 21.08 28.28 -7.57
C PHE A 309 21.38 26.85 -7.09
N ALA A 310 21.27 26.59 -5.79
CA ALA A 310 21.47 25.26 -5.23
C ALA A 310 20.43 24.26 -5.78
N ALA A 311 19.16 24.66 -5.91
CA ALA A 311 18.10 23.84 -6.51
C ALA A 311 18.40 23.53 -8.00
N GLY A 312 18.84 24.50 -8.77
CA GLY A 312 19.24 24.31 -10.18
C GLY A 312 20.39 23.32 -10.34
N ARG A 313 21.45 23.45 -9.51
CA ARG A 313 22.58 22.50 -9.49
C ARG A 313 22.12 21.07 -9.16
N LEU A 314 21.27 20.95 -8.15
CA LEU A 314 20.73 19.66 -7.74
C LEU A 314 19.89 19.03 -8.86
N LEU A 315 19.02 19.79 -9.50
CA LEU A 315 18.23 19.29 -10.64
C LEU A 315 19.13 18.88 -11.80
N GLY A 316 20.12 19.70 -12.17
CA GLY A 316 21.06 19.39 -13.24
C GLY A 316 21.83 18.08 -13.01
N SER A 317 22.30 17.84 -11.77
CA SER A 317 22.97 16.59 -11.42
C SER A 317 22.05 15.36 -11.57
N GLN A 318 20.79 15.49 -11.22
CA GLN A 318 19.82 14.40 -11.31
C GLN A 318 19.31 14.16 -12.74
N GLU A 319 19.22 15.21 -13.55
CA GLU A 319 18.86 15.10 -14.97
C GLU A 319 19.88 14.30 -15.76
N HIS A 320 21.14 14.41 -15.41
CA HIS A 320 22.22 13.61 -16.00
C HIS A 320 21.99 12.09 -15.83
N GLU A 321 21.31 11.66 -14.78
CA GLU A 321 21.00 10.25 -14.53
C GLU A 321 19.80 9.74 -15.34
N THR A 322 19.00 10.63 -15.94
CA THR A 322 17.76 10.28 -16.66
C THR A 322 17.94 9.19 -17.73
N PRO A 323 18.96 9.22 -18.61
CA PRO A 323 19.16 8.16 -19.61
C PRO A 323 19.45 6.80 -18.96
N THR A 324 20.21 6.79 -17.88
CA THR A 324 20.54 5.57 -17.12
C THR A 324 19.31 4.98 -16.46
N LEU A 325 18.45 5.83 -15.86
CA LEU A 325 17.19 5.42 -15.25
C LEU A 325 16.22 4.82 -16.28
N LYS A 326 16.12 5.45 -17.47
CA LYS A 326 15.32 4.91 -18.59
C LYS A 326 15.82 3.54 -19.03
N LYS A 327 17.13 3.34 -19.22
CA LYS A 327 17.73 2.05 -19.56
C LYS A 327 17.45 0.99 -18.49
N LYS A 328 17.59 1.33 -17.21
CA LYS A 328 17.24 0.43 -16.08
C LYS A 328 15.76 0.08 -16.08
N ALA A 329 14.88 1.04 -16.35
CA ALA A 329 13.43 0.82 -16.46
C ALA A 329 13.10 -0.12 -17.62
N ALA A 330 13.64 0.10 -18.81
CA ALA A 330 13.43 -0.76 -19.98
C ALA A 330 13.89 -2.20 -19.74
N LYS A 331 15.07 -2.40 -19.10
CA LYS A 331 15.57 -3.73 -18.72
C LYS A 331 14.63 -4.44 -17.73
N ALA A 332 14.18 -3.72 -16.70
CA ALA A 332 13.27 -4.28 -15.70
C ALA A 332 11.90 -4.58 -16.32
N TRP A 333 11.43 -3.73 -17.22
CA TRP A 333 10.20 -3.93 -17.96
C TRP A 333 10.26 -5.19 -18.83
N LYS A 334 11.32 -5.37 -19.61
CA LYS A 334 11.54 -6.59 -20.41
C LYS A 334 11.48 -7.84 -19.51
N ALA A 335 12.09 -7.80 -18.33
CA ALA A 335 12.05 -8.92 -17.38
C ALA A 335 10.62 -9.25 -16.92
N ILE A 336 9.74 -8.24 -16.68
CA ILE A 336 8.33 -8.47 -16.35
C ILE A 336 7.57 -9.11 -17.52
N LEU A 337 7.86 -8.66 -18.75
CA LEU A 337 7.20 -9.17 -19.97
C LEU A 337 7.57 -10.64 -20.25
N THR A 338 8.84 -11.01 -20.08
CA THR A 338 9.38 -12.34 -20.41
C THR A 338 9.28 -13.35 -19.28
N ALA A 339 8.97 -12.89 -18.04
CA ALA A 339 8.85 -13.77 -16.88
C ALA A 339 7.84 -14.90 -17.13
N LYS A 340 8.26 -16.15 -16.84
CA LYS A 340 7.37 -17.31 -16.96
C LYS A 340 6.29 -17.26 -15.87
N PRO A 341 5.02 -17.52 -16.20
CA PRO A 341 3.95 -17.58 -15.20
C PRO A 341 4.24 -18.65 -14.15
N PHE A 342 4.13 -18.29 -12.88
CA PHE A 342 4.21 -19.22 -11.74
C PHE A 342 2.83 -19.58 -11.18
N TRP A 343 1.81 -18.82 -11.58
CA TRP A 343 0.43 -18.91 -11.09
C TRP A 343 -0.47 -19.78 -11.97
N LYS A 344 0.06 -20.61 -12.84
CA LYS A 344 -0.74 -21.60 -13.57
C LYS A 344 -1.23 -22.63 -12.56
N LEU A 345 -2.53 -22.85 -12.51
CA LEU A 345 -3.10 -23.94 -11.73
C LEU A 345 -2.56 -25.27 -12.29
N SER A 346 -2.12 -26.15 -11.42
CA SER A 346 -2.00 -27.57 -11.75
C SER A 346 -3.37 -28.07 -12.20
N ALA A 347 -3.44 -28.90 -13.20
CA ALA A 347 -4.70 -29.34 -13.83
C ALA A 347 -5.71 -30.04 -12.89
N THR A 348 -5.34 -30.30 -11.64
CA THR A 348 -6.20 -30.88 -10.63
C THR A 348 -6.47 -29.85 -9.54
N PRO A 349 -7.70 -29.29 -9.45
CA PRO A 349 -8.09 -28.56 -8.24
C PRO A 349 -8.05 -29.54 -7.05
N PRO A 350 -7.63 -29.08 -5.85
CA PRO A 350 -7.77 -29.91 -4.66
C PRO A 350 -9.25 -30.30 -4.50
N PRO A 351 -9.55 -31.54 -4.06
CA PRO A 351 -10.91 -31.92 -3.79
C PRO A 351 -11.55 -30.91 -2.83
N LEU A 352 -12.78 -30.52 -3.12
CA LEU A 352 -13.58 -29.72 -2.19
C LEU A 352 -13.61 -30.47 -0.86
N PRO A 353 -13.45 -29.80 0.29
CA PRO A 353 -13.59 -30.45 1.57
C PRO A 353 -14.98 -31.11 1.60
N GLU A 354 -15.01 -32.41 1.90
CA GLU A 354 -16.25 -33.10 2.10
C GLU A 354 -17.06 -32.35 3.16
N SER A 355 -18.30 -32.03 2.83
CA SER A 355 -19.21 -31.38 3.75
C SER A 355 -19.48 -32.37 4.90
N ASN A 356 -18.84 -32.19 6.04
CA ASN A 356 -19.16 -32.85 7.30
C ASN A 356 -20.44 -32.27 7.92
N ALA A 357 -21.45 -32.00 7.11
CA ALA A 357 -22.78 -31.73 7.60
C ALA A 357 -23.43 -33.09 7.91
N PRO A 358 -23.83 -33.37 9.14
CA PRO A 358 -24.61 -34.59 9.42
C PRO A 358 -25.90 -34.57 8.58
N PRO A 359 -26.34 -35.72 8.06
CA PRO A 359 -27.56 -35.78 7.29
C PRO A 359 -28.72 -35.28 8.16
N LEU A 360 -29.50 -34.35 7.60
CA LEU A 360 -30.73 -33.89 8.23
C LEU A 360 -31.64 -35.10 8.49
N PRO A 361 -32.18 -35.27 9.71
CA PRO A 361 -33.12 -36.35 9.97
C PRO A 361 -34.33 -36.14 9.07
N LEU A 362 -34.62 -37.14 8.26
CA LEU A 362 -35.90 -37.22 7.54
C LEU A 362 -37.00 -37.30 8.58
N SER A 363 -37.65 -36.17 8.87
CA SER A 363 -38.89 -36.14 9.64
C SER A 363 -39.96 -36.92 8.86
N GLY A 364 -40.27 -38.10 9.36
CA GLY A 364 -41.34 -38.92 8.81
C GLY A 364 -42.67 -38.16 8.87
N VAL A 365 -43.29 -38.08 7.71
CA VAL A 365 -44.72 -37.84 7.60
C VAL A 365 -45.39 -39.18 7.94
N ALA A 366 -46.01 -39.25 9.11
CA ALA A 366 -46.94 -40.32 9.45
C ALA A 366 -48.32 -39.70 9.57
N ALA A 367 -49.19 -40.22 8.73
CA ALA A 367 -50.66 -40.26 8.71
C ALA A 367 -51.47 -39.37 9.67
#